data_3864d5eb51a19f5958566a544215f36e
#
_entry.id   3864d5eb51a19f5958566a544215f36e
#
_cell.length_a   1.000
_cell.length_b   1.000
_cell.length_c   1.000
_cell.angle_alpha   90.00
_cell.angle_beta   90.00
_cell.angle_gamma   90.00
#
_symmetry.space_group_name_H-M   'P 1'
#
loop_
_entity.id
_entity.type
_entity.pdbx_description
1 polymer ?
#
loop_
_entity_poly.entity_id
_entity_poly.type
_entity_poly.pdbx_seq_one_letter_code
_entity_poly.pdbx_strand_id
1 'polypeptide(L)' 'MNENEYISRLKARDIRPTALRLLILRTMAGFDRAFSLADLEEELDTVDKSTLFRTLTLFLAHHLVHGIDD' A
#
# COMPACT_ATOMS: atom_id res chain seq x y z
N MET A 1 1.01 -14.54 -4.29
CA MET A 1 2.20 -13.68 -4.18
C MET A 1 2.77 -13.78 -2.79
N ASN A 2 4.04 -14.04 -2.68
CA ASN A 2 4.64 -14.21 -1.35
C ASN A 2 5.29 -12.90 -0.89
N GLU A 3 5.75 -12.89 0.33
CA GLU A 3 6.29 -11.67 0.94
C GLU A 3 7.52 -11.15 0.21
N ASN A 4 8.34 -12.04 -0.33
CA ASN A 4 9.53 -11.64 -1.08
C ASN A 4 9.17 -10.84 -2.32
N GLU A 5 8.05 -11.15 -2.96
CA GLU A 5 7.61 -10.39 -4.12
C GLU A 5 7.20 -8.98 -3.73
N TYR A 6 6.55 -8.81 -2.58
CA TYR A 6 6.18 -7.48 -2.10
C TYR A 6 7.42 -6.66 -1.74
N ILE A 7 8.40 -7.32 -1.11
CA ILE A 7 9.67 -6.66 -0.78
C ILE A 7 10.36 -6.20 -2.06
N SER A 8 10.41 -7.07 -3.08
CA SER A 8 11.02 -6.74 -4.35
C SER A 8 10.31 -5.57 -5.02
N ARG A 9 9.00 -5.52 -4.96
CA ARG A 9 8.23 -4.43 -5.53
C ARG A 9 8.57 -3.10 -4.89
N LEU A 10 8.67 -3.09 -3.57
CA LEU A 10 9.02 -1.86 -2.85
C LEU A 10 10.41 -1.40 -3.22
N LYS A 11 11.36 -2.31 -3.24
CA LYS A 11 12.74 -1.97 -3.58
C LYS A 11 12.87 -1.50 -5.02
N ALA A 12 12.11 -2.09 -5.93
CA ALA A 12 12.14 -1.68 -7.34
C ALA A 12 11.67 -0.25 -7.52
N ARG A 13 10.88 0.26 -6.59
CA ARG A 13 10.40 1.63 -6.63
C ARG A 13 11.13 2.53 -5.63
N ASP A 14 12.27 2.06 -5.15
CA ASP A 14 13.11 2.83 -4.24
C ASP A 14 12.39 3.15 -2.94
N ILE A 15 11.58 2.22 -2.47
CA ILE A 15 10.88 2.34 -1.20
C ILE A 15 11.45 1.32 -0.25
N ARG A 16 11.83 1.78 0.94
CA ARG A 16 12.39 0.88 1.94
C ARG A 16 11.28 -0.02 2.48
N PRO A 17 11.47 -1.35 2.47
CA PRO A 17 10.44 -2.24 2.99
C PRO A 17 10.45 -2.20 4.51
N THR A 18 9.30 -1.88 5.08
CA THR A 18 9.07 -1.97 6.51
C THR A 18 7.85 -2.85 6.74
N ALA A 19 7.68 -3.35 7.95
CA ALA A 19 6.56 -4.22 8.25
C ALA A 19 5.23 -3.55 7.92
N LEU A 20 5.10 -2.27 8.25
CA LEU A 20 3.88 -1.54 8.00
C LEU A 20 3.63 -1.36 6.49
N ARG A 21 4.68 -1.01 5.75
CA ARG A 21 4.54 -0.84 4.30
C ARG A 21 4.18 -2.15 3.61
N LEU A 22 4.75 -3.25 4.08
CA LEU A 22 4.42 -4.56 3.54
C LEU A 22 2.96 -4.92 3.86
N LEU A 23 2.52 -4.62 5.07
CA LEU A 23 1.15 -4.89 5.46
C LEU A 23 0.16 -4.13 4.58
N ILE A 24 0.43 -2.85 4.37
CA ILE A 24 -0.46 -2.02 3.55
C ILE A 24 -0.46 -2.51 2.10
N LEU A 25 0.70 -2.80 1.56
CA LEU A 25 0.80 -3.28 0.18
C LEU A 25 0.07 -4.62 0.00
N ARG A 26 0.25 -5.54 0.95
CA ARG A 26 -0.44 -6.81 0.89
C ARG A 26 -1.96 -6.66 0.97
N THR A 27 -2.41 -5.75 1.82
CA THR A 27 -3.85 -5.50 1.94
C THR A 27 -4.40 -4.96 0.63
N MET A 28 -3.69 -4.03 0.01
CA MET A 28 -4.11 -3.48 -1.27
C MET A 28 -4.18 -4.57 -2.34
N ALA A 29 -3.17 -5.43 -2.37
CA ALA A 29 -3.12 -6.51 -3.36
C ALA A 29 -4.20 -7.57 -3.14
N GLY A 30 -4.72 -7.63 -1.93
CA GLY A 30 -5.77 -8.59 -1.60
C GLY A 30 -7.15 -8.22 -2.11
N PHE A 31 -7.37 -6.96 -2.52
CA PHE A 31 -8.63 -6.59 -3.12
C PHE A 31 -8.68 -7.12 -4.55
N ASP A 32 -9.77 -7.77 -4.90
CA ASP A 32 -9.92 -8.30 -6.25
C ASP A 32 -10.69 -7.33 -7.14
N ARG A 33 -10.87 -6.11 -6.70
CA ARG A 33 -11.58 -5.06 -7.41
C ARG A 33 -10.96 -3.73 -7.03
N ALA A 34 -11.38 -2.68 -7.71
CA ALA A 34 -10.96 -1.35 -7.33
C ALA A 34 -11.40 -1.05 -5.90
N PHE A 35 -10.59 -0.34 -5.16
CA PHE A 35 -10.88 -0.03 -3.77
C PHE A 35 -10.61 1.44 -3.51
N SER A 36 -11.25 1.96 -2.47
CA SER A 36 -11.09 3.36 -2.08
C SER A 36 -10.26 3.44 -0.82
N LEU A 37 -9.93 4.66 -0.42
CA LEU A 37 -9.26 4.88 0.85
C LEU A 37 -10.11 4.37 2.01
N ALA A 38 -11.42 4.55 1.92
CA ALA A 38 -12.32 4.07 2.97
C ALA A 38 -12.24 2.54 3.10
N ASP A 39 -12.12 1.83 1.99
CA ASP A 39 -11.97 0.37 2.03
C ASP A 39 -10.69 0.00 2.77
N LEU A 40 -9.60 0.70 2.51
CA LEU A 40 -8.34 0.44 3.18
C LEU A 40 -8.43 0.76 4.67
N GLU A 41 -9.07 1.86 5.01
CA GLU A 41 -9.23 2.24 6.41
C GLU A 41 -10.01 1.19 7.18
N GLU A 42 -10.99 0.59 6.54
CA GLU A 42 -11.79 -0.43 7.18
C GLU A 42 -10.97 -1.71 7.40
N GLU A 43 -10.19 -2.12 6.40
CA GLU A 43 -9.35 -3.31 6.51
C GLU A 43 -8.19 -3.11 7.46
N LEU A 44 -7.70 -1.89 7.59
CA LEU A 44 -6.54 -1.57 8.41
C LEU A 44 -6.94 -0.63 9.55
N ASP A 45 -8.00 -0.99 10.24
CA ASP A 45 -8.59 -0.12 11.26
C ASP A 45 -7.67 0.10 12.46
N THR A 46 -6.66 -0.76 12.65
CA THR A 46 -5.70 -0.59 13.73
C THR A 46 -4.53 0.32 13.34
N VAL A 47 -4.44 0.72 12.07
CA VAL A 47 -3.38 1.59 11.60
C VAL A 47 -3.87 3.04 11.69
N ASP A 48 -3.04 3.88 12.27
CA ASP A 48 -3.37 5.30 12.35
C ASP A 48 -3.63 5.88 10.96
N LYS A 49 -4.71 6.63 10.82
CA LYS A 49 -5.11 7.17 9.52
C LYS A 49 -4.05 8.07 8.91
N SER A 50 -3.37 8.86 9.73
CA SER A 50 -2.30 9.72 9.23
C SER A 50 -1.15 8.90 8.67
N THR A 51 -0.81 7.81 9.35
CA THR A 51 0.26 6.92 8.89
C THR A 51 -0.14 6.23 7.60
N LEU A 52 -1.37 5.77 7.52
CA LEU A 52 -1.89 5.13 6.32
C LEU A 52 -1.84 6.09 5.13
N PHE A 53 -2.32 7.31 5.34
CA PHE A 53 -2.35 8.31 4.29
C PHE A 53 -0.94 8.67 3.81
N ARG A 54 0.00 8.83 4.74
CA ARG A 54 1.39 9.12 4.37
C ARG A 54 2.02 7.98 3.58
N THR A 55 1.73 6.74 3.95
CA THR A 55 2.26 5.59 3.25
C THR A 55 1.70 5.51 1.83
N LEU A 56 0.40 5.77 1.68
CA LEU A 56 -0.21 5.76 0.35
C LEU A 56 0.36 6.89 -0.51
N THR A 57 0.61 8.05 0.07
CA THR A 57 1.21 9.15 -0.65
C THR A 57 2.62 8.78 -1.13
N LEU A 58 3.37 8.08 -0.31
CA LEU A 58 4.69 7.61 -0.68
C LEU A 58 4.60 6.61 -1.84
N PHE A 59 3.66 5.68 -1.77
CA PHE A 59 3.48 4.70 -2.83
C PHE A 59 3.12 5.37 -4.15
N LEU A 60 2.26 6.36 -4.12
CA LEU A 60 1.89 7.11 -5.32
C LEU A 60 3.07 7.90 -5.87
N ALA A 61 3.83 8.54 -5.00
CA ALA A 61 4.97 9.36 -5.41
C ALA A 61 6.06 8.53 -6.08
N HIS A 62 6.18 7.27 -5.67
CA HIS A 62 7.19 6.38 -6.23
C HIS A 62 6.60 5.45 -7.31
N HIS A 63 5.38 5.72 -7.74
CA HIS A 63 4.72 4.97 -8.82
C HIS A 63 4.53 3.49 -8.52
N LEU A 64 4.53 3.11 -7.25
CA LEU A 64 4.27 1.74 -6.86
C LEU A 64 2.83 1.36 -7.15
N VAL A 65 1.91 2.31 -6.94
CA VAL A 65 0.51 2.12 -7.25
C VAL A 65 0.08 3.29 -8.12
N HIS A 66 -0.98 3.09 -8.88
CA HIS A 66 -1.54 4.16 -9.67
C HIS A 66 -2.66 4.80 -8.87
N GLY A 67 -2.72 6.09 -8.91
CA GLY A 67 -3.82 6.79 -8.29
C GLY A 67 -5.10 6.43 -8.98
N ILE A 68 -6.20 6.74 -8.31
CA ILE A 68 -7.45 6.57 -8.91
C ILE A 68 -7.58 7.65 -9.92
N ASP A 69 -7.58 7.25 -11.14
CA ASP A 69 -7.73 8.17 -12.13
C ASP A 69 -9.03 8.39 -12.44
N ASP A 70 -9.41 9.44 -12.25
CA ASP A 70 -10.70 9.71 -12.61
C ASP A 70 -10.80 10.22 -13.94
#